data_70852c720ae757ecafb32c0b5cecc44f
#
_entry.id   70852c720ae757ecafb32c0b5cecc44f
#
_cell.length_a   1.000
_cell.length_b   1.000
_cell.length_c   1.000
_cell.angle_alpha   90.00
_cell.angle_beta   90.00
_cell.angle_gamma   90.00
#
_symmetry.space_group_name_H-M   'P 1'
#
loop_
_entity.id
_entity.type
_entity.pdbx_description
1 polymer ?
#
loop_
_entity_poly.entity_id
_entity_poly.type
_entity_poly.pdbx_seq_one_letter_code
_entity_poly.pdbx_strand_id
1 'polypeptide(L)'
;AASVTLLLNGAPLAAEFPPEVTVRPEKIDAILGEQKVTGVQLSGGDVVELAGVFVALGVAGSTALARKIGAAVENDRIVTDEKMQTTVPGLYAAGDCTGGLLQVAKAVYEGALAGTEAAKALRKG
;
A
#
# COMPACT_ATOMS: atom_id res chain seq x y z
N ALA A 1 -26.49 9.61 10.34
CA ALA A 1 -25.62 8.48 10.05
C ALA A 1 -24.56 8.94 9.05
N ALA A 2 -23.31 8.56 9.23
CA ALA A 2 -22.27 8.86 8.26
C ALA A 2 -22.53 8.02 7.00
N SER A 3 -22.57 8.64 5.83
CA SER A 3 -22.61 7.94 4.55
C SER A 3 -21.20 7.52 4.13
N VAL A 4 -21.09 6.40 3.44
CA VAL A 4 -19.83 5.91 2.88
C VAL A 4 -19.95 5.88 1.37
N THR A 5 -19.00 6.51 0.69
CA THR A 5 -18.89 6.46 -0.78
C THR A 5 -17.56 5.81 -1.16
N LEU A 6 -17.61 4.76 -1.96
CA LEU A 6 -16.46 4.11 -2.56
C LEU A 6 -16.19 4.73 -3.94
N LEU A 7 -15.07 5.39 -4.08
CA LEU A 7 -14.61 5.98 -5.33
C LEU A 7 -13.63 5.01 -6.00
N LEU A 8 -13.99 4.43 -7.14
CA LEU A 8 -13.16 3.42 -7.83
C LEU A 8 -12.01 4.04 -8.65
N ASN A 9 -12.06 5.33 -8.90
CA ASN A 9 -11.05 6.04 -9.71
C ASN A 9 -10.80 5.37 -11.07
N GLY A 10 -11.86 4.90 -11.72
CA GLY A 10 -11.79 4.20 -13.00
C GLY A 10 -11.36 2.72 -12.93
N ALA A 11 -11.12 2.19 -11.73
CA ALA A 11 -10.84 0.76 -11.56
C ALA A 11 -12.14 -0.08 -11.60
N PRO A 12 -12.06 -1.37 -11.96
CA PRO A 12 -13.20 -2.27 -11.86
C PRO A 12 -13.56 -2.53 -10.40
N LEU A 13 -14.84 -2.71 -10.13
CA LEU A 13 -15.31 -3.12 -8.80
C LEU A 13 -14.87 -4.57 -8.55
N ALA A 14 -14.09 -4.79 -7.50
CA ALA A 14 -13.47 -6.09 -7.19
C ALA A 14 -14.25 -6.93 -6.16
N ALA A 15 -15.28 -6.37 -5.52
CA ALA A 15 -16.07 -7.05 -4.49
C ALA A 15 -17.50 -6.50 -4.43
N GLU A 16 -18.40 -7.25 -3.82
CA GLU A 16 -19.75 -6.76 -3.48
C GLU A 16 -19.68 -5.95 -2.18
N PHE A 17 -20.47 -4.87 -2.13
CA PHE A 17 -20.57 -3.99 -0.97
C PHE A 17 -22.02 -3.94 -0.49
N PRO A 18 -22.24 -3.68 0.81
CA PRO A 18 -23.58 -3.47 1.35
C PRO A 18 -24.29 -2.32 0.62
N PRO A 19 -25.64 -2.36 0.53
CA PRO A 19 -26.41 -1.35 -0.21
C PRO A 19 -26.30 0.07 0.34
N GLU A 20 -25.82 0.23 1.57
CA GLU A 20 -25.59 1.52 2.21
C GLU A 20 -24.31 2.22 1.67
N VAL A 21 -23.44 1.49 0.96
CA VAL A 21 -22.24 2.04 0.35
C VAL A 21 -22.56 2.53 -1.06
N THR A 22 -22.43 3.82 -1.28
CA THR A 22 -22.55 4.38 -2.64
C THR A 22 -21.26 4.12 -3.41
N VAL A 23 -21.36 3.49 -4.58
CA VAL A 23 -20.20 3.21 -5.44
C VAL A 23 -20.18 4.18 -6.63
N ARG A 24 -19.05 4.85 -6.84
CA ARG A 24 -18.82 5.79 -7.94
C ARG A 24 -17.62 5.31 -8.78
N PRO A 25 -17.83 4.92 -10.04
CA PRO A 25 -16.77 4.38 -10.90
C PRO A 25 -15.86 5.45 -11.53
N GLU A 26 -16.29 6.70 -11.54
CA GLU A 26 -15.63 7.79 -12.24
C GLU A 26 -14.20 8.04 -11.70
N LYS A 27 -13.33 8.57 -12.56
CA LYS A 27 -12.00 9.00 -12.15
C LYS A 27 -12.10 10.22 -11.23
N ILE A 28 -11.11 10.33 -10.34
CA ILE A 28 -10.95 11.47 -9.45
C ILE A 28 -10.04 12.48 -10.14
N ASP A 29 -10.52 13.70 -10.31
CA ASP A 29 -9.74 14.80 -10.88
C ASP A 29 -9.07 15.62 -9.78
N ALA A 30 -9.76 15.87 -8.67
CA ALA A 30 -9.21 16.64 -7.56
C ALA A 30 -9.84 16.29 -6.21
N ILE A 31 -9.08 16.48 -5.14
CA ILE A 31 -9.57 16.52 -3.77
C ILE A 31 -9.74 18.01 -3.41
N LEU A 32 -10.92 18.40 -2.94
CA LEU A 32 -11.28 19.78 -2.67
C LEU A 32 -11.16 20.13 -1.20
N GLY A 33 -10.74 21.37 -0.92
CA GLY A 33 -10.61 21.95 0.41
C GLY A 33 -9.25 22.61 0.61
N GLU A 34 -9.19 23.64 1.44
CA GLU A 34 -7.94 24.36 1.74
C GLU A 34 -7.28 23.87 3.05
N GLN A 35 -7.99 23.98 4.18
CA GLN A 35 -7.50 23.53 5.49
C GLN A 35 -8.05 22.15 5.89
N LYS A 36 -9.16 21.77 5.32
CA LYS A 36 -9.77 20.43 5.48
C LYS A 36 -10.42 20.01 4.19
N VAL A 37 -10.53 18.72 3.99
CA VAL A 37 -11.24 18.14 2.85
C VAL A 37 -12.72 18.51 2.95
N THR A 38 -13.28 18.98 1.83
CA THR A 38 -14.71 19.32 1.71
C THR A 38 -15.41 18.49 0.64
N GLY A 39 -14.67 17.92 -0.31
CA GLY A 39 -15.23 17.14 -1.39
C GLY A 39 -14.19 16.51 -2.29
N VAL A 40 -14.67 15.77 -3.27
CA VAL A 40 -13.88 15.20 -4.36
C VAL A 40 -14.56 15.56 -5.67
N GLN A 41 -13.81 16.11 -6.60
CA GLN A 41 -14.25 16.37 -7.97
C GLN A 41 -13.99 15.12 -8.81
N LEU A 42 -15.02 14.66 -9.50
CA LEU A 42 -14.96 13.53 -10.41
C LEU A 42 -14.81 14.00 -11.86
N SER A 43 -14.27 13.13 -12.71
CA SER A 43 -14.24 13.37 -14.15
C SER A 43 -15.67 13.49 -14.69
N GLY A 44 -15.92 14.60 -15.37
CA GLY A 44 -17.28 14.99 -15.79
C GLY A 44 -17.84 16.18 -15.02
N GLY A 45 -17.14 16.65 -13.99
CA GLY A 45 -17.45 17.87 -13.25
C GLY A 45 -18.31 17.66 -11.99
N ASP A 46 -18.80 16.45 -11.73
CA ASP A 46 -19.55 16.13 -10.51
C ASP A 46 -18.67 16.32 -9.27
N VAL A 47 -19.25 16.85 -8.21
CA VAL A 47 -18.60 16.98 -6.90
C VAL A 47 -19.33 16.13 -5.86
N VAL A 48 -18.58 15.27 -5.20
CA VAL A 48 -19.05 14.50 -4.04
C VAL A 48 -18.62 15.22 -2.78
N GLU A 49 -19.56 15.81 -2.05
CA GLU A 49 -19.31 16.44 -0.75
C GLU A 49 -19.03 15.36 0.30
N LEU A 50 -17.99 15.58 1.12
CA LEU A 50 -17.59 14.62 2.16
C LEU A 50 -16.75 15.29 3.26
N ALA A 51 -16.68 14.64 4.41
CA ALA A 51 -15.96 15.12 5.59
C ALA A 51 -14.54 14.54 5.71
N GLY A 52 -14.20 13.53 4.92
CA GLY A 52 -12.89 12.89 4.95
C GLY A 52 -12.69 11.90 3.80
N VAL A 53 -11.44 11.66 3.42
CA VAL A 53 -11.03 10.71 2.37
C VAL A 53 -10.03 9.72 2.96
N PHE A 54 -10.28 8.44 2.73
CA PHE A 54 -9.33 7.36 2.99
C PHE A 54 -8.77 6.88 1.65
N VAL A 55 -7.46 7.06 1.46
CA VAL A 55 -6.78 6.62 0.25
C VAL A 55 -6.35 5.17 0.40
N ALA A 56 -6.93 4.29 -0.43
CA ALA A 56 -6.66 2.85 -0.43
C ALA A 56 -6.18 2.37 -1.82
N LEU A 57 -5.39 3.18 -2.51
CA LEU A 57 -4.89 2.89 -3.87
C LEU A 57 -3.69 1.94 -3.89
N GLY A 58 -3.35 1.35 -2.77
CA GLY A 58 -2.13 0.56 -2.61
C GLY A 58 -0.88 1.45 -2.53
N VAL A 59 0.24 0.84 -2.25
CA VAL A 59 1.55 1.51 -2.25
C VAL A 59 2.22 1.28 -3.59
N ALA A 60 2.75 2.35 -4.20
CA ALA A 60 3.71 2.24 -5.30
C ALA A 60 4.89 1.43 -4.77
N GLY A 61 4.98 0.17 -5.23
CA GLY A 61 5.62 -0.87 -4.46
C GLY A 61 7.11 -0.68 -4.29
N SER A 62 7.59 -0.91 -3.08
CA SER A 62 8.98 -1.26 -2.75
C SER A 62 9.56 -2.32 -3.71
N THR A 63 8.72 -3.15 -4.35
CA THR A 63 9.07 -4.10 -5.40
C THR A 63 9.67 -3.44 -6.65
N ALA A 64 9.24 -2.23 -7.02
CA ALA A 64 9.83 -1.50 -8.15
C ALA A 64 11.29 -1.10 -7.85
N LEU A 65 11.58 -0.65 -6.64
CA LEU A 65 12.93 -0.37 -6.18
C LEU A 65 13.75 -1.66 -6.10
N ALA A 66 13.19 -2.72 -5.50
CA ALA A 66 13.84 -4.02 -5.38
C ALA A 66 14.30 -4.58 -6.73
N ARG A 67 13.42 -4.53 -7.76
CA ARG A 67 13.76 -4.93 -9.13
C ARG A 67 14.90 -4.09 -9.71
N LYS A 68 14.88 -2.76 -9.51
CA LYS A 68 15.94 -1.86 -10.01
C LYS A 68 17.33 -2.20 -9.47
N ILE A 69 17.42 -2.66 -8.23
CA ILE A 69 18.68 -3.01 -7.57
C ILE A 69 19.00 -4.51 -7.67
N GLY A 70 18.23 -5.27 -8.46
CA GLY A 70 18.50 -6.67 -8.80
C GLY A 70 17.98 -7.70 -7.80
N ALA A 71 17.13 -7.31 -6.84
CA ALA A 71 16.52 -8.26 -5.93
C ALA A 71 15.40 -9.06 -6.64
N ALA A 72 15.30 -10.35 -6.37
CA ALA A 72 14.24 -11.18 -6.90
C ALA A 72 12.87 -10.73 -6.37
N VAL A 73 11.90 -10.68 -7.28
CA VAL A 73 10.51 -10.34 -6.99
C VAL A 73 9.61 -11.37 -7.66
N GLU A 74 8.79 -12.05 -6.89
CA GLU A 74 7.83 -13.04 -7.35
C GLU A 74 6.42 -12.67 -6.88
N ASN A 75 5.42 -12.78 -7.76
CA ASN A 75 4.02 -12.44 -7.47
C ASN A 75 3.87 -11.07 -6.77
N ASP A 76 4.64 -10.08 -7.25
CA ASP A 76 4.71 -8.72 -6.70
C ASP A 76 5.16 -8.64 -5.23
N ARG A 77 6.02 -9.58 -4.80
CA ARG A 77 6.60 -9.68 -3.45
C ARG A 77 8.10 -9.83 -3.56
N ILE A 78 8.83 -9.18 -2.67
CA ILE A 78 10.29 -9.32 -2.60
C ILE A 78 10.61 -10.68 -1.97
N VAL A 79 11.42 -11.48 -2.66
CA VAL A 79 11.87 -12.77 -2.15
C VAL A 79 12.92 -12.57 -1.07
N THR A 80 12.70 -13.18 0.10
CA THR A 80 13.63 -13.15 1.24
C THR A 80 13.85 -14.54 1.79
N ASP A 81 14.98 -14.72 2.45
CA ASP A 81 15.25 -15.89 3.27
C ASP A 81 14.62 -15.78 4.68
N GLU A 82 14.87 -16.77 5.54
CA GLU A 82 14.38 -16.81 6.93
C GLU A 82 14.92 -15.66 7.81
N LYS A 83 15.95 -14.94 7.35
CA LYS A 83 16.59 -13.80 8.01
C LYS A 83 16.19 -12.46 7.39
N MET A 84 15.18 -12.46 6.55
CA MET A 84 14.71 -11.29 5.81
C MET A 84 15.75 -10.70 4.82
N GLN A 85 16.80 -11.44 4.50
CA GLN A 85 17.78 -11.05 3.48
C GLN A 85 17.22 -11.34 2.09
N THR A 86 17.34 -10.38 1.18
CA THR A 86 16.96 -10.56 -0.22
C THR A 86 18.03 -11.35 -0.99
N THR A 87 17.80 -11.60 -2.27
CA THR A 87 18.81 -12.19 -3.15
C THR A 87 20.02 -11.29 -3.40
N VAL A 88 19.96 -10.03 -3.00
CA VAL A 88 21.08 -9.07 -3.08
C VAL A 88 21.78 -9.01 -1.72
N PRO A 89 23.07 -9.34 -1.63
CA PRO A 89 23.83 -9.30 -0.38
C PRO A 89 23.75 -7.93 0.31
N GLY A 90 23.43 -7.91 1.61
CA GLY A 90 23.31 -6.71 2.41
C GLY A 90 21.99 -5.94 2.25
N LEU A 91 21.09 -6.39 1.38
CA LEU A 91 19.75 -5.83 1.21
C LEU A 91 18.74 -6.72 1.94
N TYR A 92 17.93 -6.10 2.79
CA TYR A 92 16.85 -6.76 3.55
C TYR A 92 15.50 -6.19 3.16
N ALA A 93 14.46 -6.99 3.25
CA ALA A 93 13.07 -6.56 3.05
C ALA A 93 12.19 -7.13 4.16
N ALA A 94 11.22 -6.35 4.61
CA ALA A 94 10.33 -6.71 5.71
C ALA A 94 8.96 -6.05 5.56
N GLY A 95 7.94 -6.65 6.14
CA GLY A 95 6.58 -6.15 6.13
C GLY A 95 5.79 -6.57 4.90
N ASP A 96 4.85 -5.74 4.47
CA ASP A 96 3.90 -6.08 3.42
C ASP A 96 4.55 -6.43 2.07
N CYS A 97 5.71 -5.84 1.79
CA CYS A 97 6.45 -6.10 0.55
C CYS A 97 7.00 -7.53 0.41
N THR A 98 7.11 -8.29 1.50
CA THR A 98 7.48 -9.71 1.49
C THR A 98 6.28 -10.64 1.34
N GLY A 99 5.06 -10.09 1.40
CA GLY A 99 3.81 -10.84 1.28
C GLY A 99 3.39 -11.58 2.55
N GLY A 100 2.60 -12.64 2.41
CA GLY A 100 2.03 -13.37 3.55
C GLY A 100 0.89 -12.60 4.21
N LEU A 101 0.78 -12.69 5.54
CA LEU A 101 -0.24 -12.00 6.32
C LEU A 101 0.05 -10.49 6.39
N LEU A 102 -0.81 -9.68 5.79
CA LEU A 102 -0.65 -8.21 5.76
C LEU A 102 -1.18 -7.61 7.08
N GLN A 103 -0.35 -7.63 8.10
CA GLN A 103 -0.68 -7.15 9.45
C GLN A 103 0.51 -6.42 10.10
N VAL A 104 0.21 -5.41 10.90
CA VAL A 104 1.22 -4.61 11.63
C VAL A 104 2.13 -5.50 12.48
N ALA A 105 1.56 -6.50 13.17
CA ALA A 105 2.34 -7.40 14.01
C ALA A 105 3.41 -8.19 13.23
N LYS A 106 3.08 -8.65 12.00
CA LYS A 106 4.04 -9.28 11.09
C LYS A 106 5.13 -8.29 10.66
N ALA A 107 4.73 -7.09 10.24
CA ALA A 107 5.67 -6.06 9.79
C ALA A 107 6.67 -5.67 10.89
N VAL A 108 6.21 -5.56 12.14
CA VAL A 108 7.06 -5.28 13.31
C VAL A 108 8.03 -6.43 13.56
N TYR A 109 7.55 -7.68 13.55
CA TYR A 109 8.41 -8.85 13.73
C TYR A 109 9.49 -8.94 12.66
N GLU A 110 9.10 -8.87 11.39
CA GLU A 110 10.04 -8.96 10.27
C GLU A 110 11.04 -7.80 10.27
N GLY A 111 10.59 -6.59 10.58
CA GLY A 111 11.47 -5.43 10.71
C GLY A 111 12.51 -5.58 11.82
N ALA A 112 12.11 -6.09 12.98
CA ALA A 112 13.01 -6.38 14.08
C ALA A 112 14.02 -7.46 13.70
N LEU A 113 13.58 -8.52 13.02
CA LEU A 113 14.43 -9.60 12.54
C LEU A 113 15.44 -9.09 11.50
N ALA A 114 14.98 -8.37 10.46
CA ALA A 114 15.82 -7.79 9.43
C ALA A 114 16.90 -6.87 10.02
N GLY A 115 16.51 -5.97 10.92
CA GLY A 115 17.45 -5.06 11.59
C GLY A 115 18.49 -5.80 12.44
N THR A 116 18.07 -6.85 13.16
CA THR A 116 18.97 -7.68 13.97
C THR A 116 19.99 -8.42 13.09
N GLU A 117 19.56 -9.04 12.00
CA GLU A 117 20.42 -9.79 11.11
C GLU A 117 21.37 -8.87 10.32
N ALA A 118 20.87 -7.70 9.89
CA ALA A 118 21.73 -6.69 9.27
C ALA A 118 22.85 -6.20 10.21
N ALA A 119 22.52 -5.94 11.48
CA ALA A 119 23.50 -5.56 12.49
C ALA A 119 24.52 -6.67 12.78
N LYS A 120 24.10 -7.95 12.80
CA LYS A 120 25.01 -9.10 12.94
C LYS A 120 25.93 -9.24 11.73
N ALA A 121 25.44 -9.03 10.52
CA ALA A 121 26.23 -9.07 9.30
C ALA A 121 27.35 -8.02 9.30
N LEU A 122 27.04 -6.77 9.70
CA LEU A 122 28.01 -5.68 9.80
C LEU A 122 29.10 -5.92 10.85
N ARG A 123 28.84 -6.70 11.90
CA ARG A 123 29.83 -7.02 12.94
C ARG A 123 30.79 -8.14 12.57
N LYS A 124 30.47 -8.91 11.53
CA LYS A 124 31.26 -10.07 11.08
C LYS A 124 32.21 -9.73 9.93
N GLY A 125 32.00 -8.57 9.30
CA GLY A 125 32.88 -8.03 8.26
C GLY A 125 33.83 -7.00 8.84
#